data_98e9fffb3a39d0339b85fe5c675ae28d
#
_entry.id   98e9fffb3a39d0339b85fe5c675ae28d
#
_cell.length_a   1.000
_cell.length_b   1.000
_cell.length_c   1.000
_cell.angle_alpha   90.00
_cell.angle_beta   90.00
_cell.angle_gamma   90.00
#
_symmetry.space_group_name_H-M   'P 1'
#
loop_
_entity.id
_entity.type
_entity.pdbx_description
1 polymer ?
#
loop_
_entity_poly.entity_id
_entity_poly.type
_entity_poly.pdbx_seq_one_letter_code
_entity_poly.pdbx_strand_id
1 'polypeptide(L)'
;MQVTVNLDYKNYIFDLYGTIIDIHTEEGERKLWKALAKYYRKHGAFYFACGIRRGYHKFVNEELKKSEEIQVEKVFKKLFEVKGVDADDTLVAETCRYFRDTSTYHLRLYEWSLPILQKLKENGKKVYLLSNAQRSFTYHEMEKLDIVKYFDKIYISSDYGVKKPNPKFFQILMEKVGVDAKESLFLGNDQTCDILGAQSVGMDTWYVHTNCSPEYTEDVKATYEFLIPETSKRN
;
A
#
# COMPACT_ATOMS: atom_id res chain seq x y z
N MET A 1 -4.72 -24.68 2.98
CA MET A 1 -5.80 -24.15 3.88
C MET A 1 -7.04 -23.91 3.04
N GLN A 2 -8.21 -24.41 3.42
CA GLN A 2 -9.45 -24.16 2.68
C GLN A 2 -10.03 -22.82 3.18
N VAL A 3 -9.92 -21.78 2.35
CA VAL A 3 -10.47 -20.46 2.69
C VAL A 3 -11.92 -20.41 2.22
N THR A 4 -12.85 -20.22 3.15
CA THR A 4 -14.26 -19.99 2.83
C THR A 4 -14.46 -18.50 2.61
N VAL A 5 -14.79 -18.09 1.39
CA VAL A 5 -15.09 -16.70 1.03
C VAL A 5 -16.60 -16.54 0.97
N ASN A 6 -17.13 -15.53 1.67
CA ASN A 6 -18.52 -15.12 1.45
C ASN A 6 -18.65 -14.52 0.04
N LEU A 7 -19.50 -15.09 -0.80
CA LEU A 7 -19.71 -14.69 -2.20
C LEU A 7 -20.98 -13.86 -2.40
N ASP A 8 -21.62 -13.37 -1.32
CA ASP A 8 -22.91 -12.66 -1.39
C ASP A 8 -22.80 -11.26 -1.99
N TYR A 9 -21.62 -10.67 -1.91
CA TYR A 9 -21.35 -9.33 -2.47
C TYR A 9 -21.06 -9.36 -3.96
N LYS A 10 -21.32 -8.25 -4.64
CA LYS A 10 -20.91 -8.04 -6.04
C LYS A 10 -19.48 -7.54 -6.14
N ASN A 11 -19.07 -6.69 -5.17
CA ASN A 11 -17.81 -5.98 -5.15
C ASN A 11 -16.99 -6.34 -3.93
N TYR A 12 -15.70 -6.61 -4.13
CA TYR A 12 -14.72 -6.89 -3.09
C TYR A 12 -13.60 -5.89 -3.20
N ILE A 13 -13.42 -5.08 -2.15
CA ILE A 13 -12.41 -4.04 -2.09
C ILE A 13 -11.36 -4.49 -1.05
N PHE A 14 -10.12 -4.57 -1.46
CA PHE A 14 -9.02 -5.01 -0.62
C PHE A 14 -8.10 -3.86 -0.25
N ASP A 15 -7.65 -3.83 0.99
CA ASP A 15 -6.34 -3.29 1.31
C ASP A 15 -5.25 -4.23 0.81
N LEU A 16 -3.99 -3.75 0.77
CA LEU A 16 -2.88 -4.51 0.21
C LEU A 16 -1.93 -5.05 1.27
N TYR A 17 -1.21 -4.13 1.93
CA TYR A 17 -0.14 -4.48 2.85
C TYR A 17 -0.69 -4.92 4.21
N GLY A 18 -0.31 -6.12 4.65
CA GLY A 18 -0.89 -6.73 5.82
C GLY A 18 -2.22 -7.46 5.55
N THR A 19 -2.80 -7.33 4.34
CA THR A 19 -4.04 -7.99 3.93
C THR A 19 -3.82 -9.04 2.84
N ILE A 20 -3.20 -8.65 1.75
CA ILE A 20 -2.85 -9.51 0.60
C ILE A 20 -1.35 -9.80 0.57
N ILE A 21 -0.53 -8.80 0.90
CA ILE A 21 0.93 -8.85 0.87
C ILE A 21 1.49 -8.78 2.28
N ASP A 22 2.33 -9.77 2.63
CA ASP A 22 3.25 -9.73 3.76
C ASP A 22 4.56 -9.08 3.30
N ILE A 23 4.87 -7.93 3.87
CA ILE A 23 6.07 -7.17 3.55
C ILE A 23 6.77 -6.71 4.82
N HIS A 24 8.11 -6.71 4.78
CA HIS A 24 8.92 -6.06 5.79
C HIS A 24 9.94 -5.14 5.14
N THR A 25 9.92 -3.87 5.53
CA THR A 25 10.83 -2.83 5.04
C THR A 25 11.51 -2.11 6.21
N GLU A 26 12.78 -1.75 6.04
CA GLU A 26 13.57 -1.03 7.03
C GLU A 26 14.19 0.25 6.45
N GLU A 27 13.43 1.33 6.51
CA GLU A 27 13.89 2.64 6.03
C GLU A 27 14.81 3.36 7.03
N GLY A 28 14.87 2.88 8.28
CA GLY A 28 15.74 3.42 9.34
C GLY A 28 17.21 3.07 9.17
N GLU A 29 17.53 2.02 8.45
CA GLU A 29 18.87 1.46 8.40
C GLU A 29 19.90 2.33 7.66
N ARG A 30 21.08 2.44 8.28
CA ARG A 30 22.21 3.19 7.70
C ARG A 30 22.67 2.63 6.35
N LYS A 31 22.52 1.31 6.14
CA LYS A 31 22.93 0.67 4.87
C LYS A 31 22.13 1.19 3.69
N LEU A 32 20.80 1.38 3.85
CA LEU A 32 19.93 1.94 2.83
C LEU A 32 20.41 3.34 2.39
N TRP A 33 20.64 4.22 3.36
CA TRP A 33 21.05 5.60 3.07
C TRP A 33 22.46 5.70 2.47
N LYS A 34 23.37 4.76 2.80
CA LYS A 34 24.66 4.63 2.12
C LYS A 34 24.50 4.19 0.67
N ALA A 35 23.63 3.20 0.43
CA ALA A 35 23.35 2.70 -0.92
C ALA A 35 22.70 3.81 -1.78
N LEU A 36 21.71 4.50 -1.24
CA LEU A 36 21.03 5.61 -1.92
C LEU A 36 21.97 6.76 -2.22
N ALA A 37 22.86 7.16 -1.29
CA ALA A 37 23.88 8.19 -1.54
C ALA A 37 24.86 7.78 -2.65
N LYS A 38 25.23 6.49 -2.73
CA LYS A 38 26.04 5.94 -3.82
C LYS A 38 25.30 5.99 -5.16
N TYR A 39 23.99 5.64 -5.16
CA TYR A 39 23.12 5.69 -6.33
C TYR A 39 23.03 7.13 -6.87
N TYR A 40 22.69 8.11 -6.02
CA TYR A 40 22.61 9.51 -6.42
C TYR A 40 23.92 10.05 -6.98
N ARG A 41 25.07 9.65 -6.40
CA ARG A 41 26.40 10.04 -6.91
C ARG A 41 26.65 9.54 -8.32
N LYS A 42 26.22 8.33 -8.66
CA LYS A 42 26.34 7.80 -10.03
C LYS A 42 25.57 8.64 -11.05
N HIS A 43 24.52 9.31 -10.60
CA HIS A 43 23.68 10.19 -11.43
C HIS A 43 24.01 11.68 -11.22
N GLY A 44 25.21 12.02 -10.75
CA GLY A 44 25.69 13.41 -10.66
C GLY A 44 25.30 14.17 -9.39
N ALA A 45 24.47 13.61 -8.52
CA ALA A 45 24.04 14.24 -7.27
C ALA A 45 24.84 13.74 -6.07
N PHE A 46 25.77 14.55 -5.58
CA PHE A 46 26.66 14.15 -4.48
C PHE A 46 26.01 14.31 -3.10
N TYR A 47 25.91 13.21 -2.37
CA TYR A 47 25.44 13.15 -0.98
C TYR A 47 26.33 12.27 -0.10
N PHE A 48 26.41 12.63 1.19
CA PHE A 48 26.72 11.68 2.27
C PHE A 48 25.42 11.03 2.76
N ALA A 49 25.51 9.83 3.33
CA ALA A 49 24.34 9.08 3.82
C ALA A 49 23.45 9.86 4.79
N CYS A 50 24.06 10.59 5.74
CA CYS A 50 23.31 11.45 6.67
C CYS A 50 22.65 12.66 5.97
N GLY A 51 23.28 13.18 4.95
CA GLY A 51 22.77 14.32 4.17
C GLY A 51 21.54 13.96 3.35
N ILE A 52 21.58 12.83 2.62
CA ILE A 52 20.44 12.39 1.82
C ILE A 52 19.27 11.96 2.69
N ARG A 53 19.51 11.26 3.83
CA ARG A 53 18.48 10.92 4.81
C ARG A 53 17.78 12.16 5.36
N ARG A 54 18.55 13.17 5.77
CA ARG A 54 18.00 14.44 6.26
C ARG A 54 17.18 15.15 5.18
N GLY A 55 17.68 15.19 3.94
CA GLY A 55 16.99 15.77 2.79
C GLY A 55 15.66 15.07 2.52
N TYR A 56 15.65 13.74 2.51
CA TYR A 56 14.44 12.94 2.32
C TYR A 56 13.38 13.27 3.35
N HIS A 57 13.68 13.18 4.65
CA HIS A 57 12.72 13.50 5.70
C HIS A 57 12.26 14.97 5.66
N LYS A 58 13.16 15.90 5.30
CA LYS A 58 12.79 17.30 5.12
C LYS A 58 11.73 17.45 4.03
N PHE A 59 11.96 16.87 2.84
CA PHE A 59 11.03 17.02 1.71
C PHE A 59 9.74 16.23 1.90
N VAL A 60 9.77 15.06 2.56
CA VAL A 60 8.56 14.37 3.02
C VAL A 60 7.71 15.28 3.90
N ASN A 61 8.32 15.92 4.91
CA ASN A 61 7.60 16.83 5.80
C ASN A 61 7.07 18.09 5.09
N GLU A 62 7.76 18.58 4.06
CA GLU A 62 7.29 19.69 3.22
C GLU A 62 6.06 19.31 2.39
N GLU A 63 6.03 18.08 1.84
CA GLU A 63 4.87 17.58 1.11
C GLU A 63 3.67 17.29 2.03
N LEU A 64 3.88 16.71 3.22
CA LEU A 64 2.83 16.46 4.21
C LEU A 64 2.14 17.74 4.72
N LYS A 65 2.80 18.91 4.61
CA LYS A 65 2.13 20.20 4.92
C LYS A 65 1.12 20.62 3.86
N LYS A 66 1.16 20.04 2.67
CA LYS A 66 0.31 20.41 1.53
C LYS A 66 -0.84 19.42 1.31
N SER A 67 -0.68 18.16 1.74
CA SER A 67 -1.59 17.07 1.47
C SER A 67 -1.55 16.03 2.59
N GLU A 68 -2.64 15.28 2.79
CA GLU A 68 -2.67 14.14 3.73
C GLU A 68 -1.76 12.99 3.29
N GLU A 69 -1.45 12.91 1.99
CA GLU A 69 -0.60 11.88 1.41
C GLU A 69 0.41 12.52 0.46
N ILE A 70 1.64 12.00 0.45
CA ILE A 70 2.72 12.48 -0.41
C ILE A 70 2.77 11.72 -1.73
N GLN A 71 3.51 12.27 -2.69
CA GLN A 71 4.05 11.55 -3.85
C GLN A 71 5.56 11.45 -3.68
N VAL A 72 6.04 10.25 -3.38
CA VAL A 72 7.47 10.02 -3.08
C VAL A 72 8.37 10.37 -4.25
N GLU A 73 7.86 10.30 -5.47
CA GLU A 73 8.54 10.72 -6.69
C GLU A 73 8.99 12.18 -6.62
N LYS A 74 8.12 13.07 -6.09
CA LYS A 74 8.45 14.49 -5.90
C LYS A 74 9.59 14.67 -4.90
N VAL A 75 9.63 13.84 -3.86
CA VAL A 75 10.70 13.85 -2.85
C VAL A 75 12.03 13.45 -3.48
N PHE A 76 12.06 12.35 -4.24
CA PHE A 76 13.27 11.89 -4.90
C PHE A 76 13.74 12.84 -6.01
N LYS A 77 12.81 13.39 -6.80
CA LYS A 77 13.11 14.42 -7.80
C LYS A 77 13.75 15.64 -7.15
N LYS A 78 13.18 16.11 -6.05
CA LYS A 78 13.68 17.26 -5.29
C LYS A 78 15.10 17.05 -4.76
N LEU A 79 15.44 15.81 -4.36
CA LEU A 79 16.80 15.46 -3.94
C LEU A 79 17.82 15.59 -5.09
N PHE A 80 17.44 15.36 -6.35
CA PHE A 80 18.29 15.63 -7.51
C PHE A 80 18.37 17.12 -7.79
N GLU A 81 17.26 17.83 -7.85
CA GLU A 81 17.17 19.25 -8.17
C GLU A 81 18.05 20.13 -7.27
N VAL A 82 18.04 19.88 -5.94
CA VAL A 82 18.88 20.67 -4.99
C VAL A 82 20.39 20.41 -5.16
N LYS A 83 20.76 19.47 -6.00
CA LYS A 83 22.15 19.18 -6.41
C LYS A 83 22.43 19.64 -7.85
N GLY A 84 21.50 20.34 -8.48
CA GLY A 84 21.64 20.84 -9.84
C GLY A 84 21.50 19.75 -10.91
N VAL A 85 20.91 18.61 -10.57
CA VAL A 85 20.66 17.51 -11.52
C VAL A 85 19.18 17.56 -11.93
N ASP A 86 18.95 17.68 -13.23
CA ASP A 86 17.61 17.57 -13.82
C ASP A 86 17.32 16.07 -14.08
N ALA A 87 16.57 15.48 -13.15
CA ALA A 87 16.18 14.07 -13.22
C ALA A 87 14.85 13.95 -13.98
N ASP A 88 14.86 13.21 -15.09
CA ASP A 88 13.64 12.87 -15.81
C ASP A 88 12.78 11.86 -15.04
N ASP A 89 11.56 11.64 -15.51
CA ASP A 89 10.60 10.77 -14.83
C ASP A 89 11.08 9.30 -14.81
N THR A 90 11.90 8.90 -15.79
CA THR A 90 12.49 7.54 -15.82
C THR A 90 13.47 7.35 -14.68
N LEU A 91 14.43 8.28 -14.53
CA LEU A 91 15.42 8.24 -13.44
C LEU A 91 14.73 8.32 -12.06
N VAL A 92 13.69 9.14 -11.94
CA VAL A 92 12.90 9.24 -10.70
C VAL A 92 12.21 7.90 -10.38
N ALA A 93 11.55 7.28 -11.36
CA ALA A 93 10.90 5.98 -11.18
C ALA A 93 11.91 4.86 -10.82
N GLU A 94 13.09 4.85 -11.46
CA GLU A 94 14.18 3.94 -11.12
C GLU A 94 14.68 4.16 -9.69
N THR A 95 14.79 5.42 -9.26
CA THR A 95 15.20 5.79 -7.90
C THR A 95 14.19 5.27 -6.88
N CYS A 96 12.89 5.42 -7.14
CA CYS A 96 11.83 4.88 -6.30
C CYS A 96 11.95 3.36 -6.13
N ARG A 97 12.10 2.64 -7.26
CA ARG A 97 12.29 1.17 -7.24
C ARG A 97 13.56 0.78 -6.49
N TYR A 98 14.69 1.44 -6.77
CA TYR A 98 15.94 1.17 -6.09
C TYR A 98 15.86 1.37 -4.57
N PHE A 99 15.22 2.46 -4.13
CA PHE A 99 15.00 2.73 -2.71
C PHE A 99 14.15 1.63 -2.08
N ARG A 100 13.02 1.28 -2.72
CA ARG A 100 12.10 0.27 -2.20
C ARG A 100 12.72 -1.12 -2.15
N ASP A 101 13.38 -1.55 -3.23
CA ASP A 101 14.06 -2.85 -3.28
C ASP A 101 15.20 -2.94 -2.26
N THR A 102 15.93 -1.84 -2.03
CA THR A 102 17.04 -1.81 -1.06
C THR A 102 16.54 -1.81 0.40
N SER A 103 15.36 -1.27 0.67
CA SER A 103 14.75 -1.24 2.00
C SER A 103 13.93 -2.49 2.32
N THR A 104 13.58 -3.32 1.33
CA THR A 104 12.71 -4.49 1.51
C THR A 104 13.51 -5.72 1.93
N TYR A 105 13.12 -6.33 3.04
CA TYR A 105 13.68 -7.59 3.55
C TYR A 105 12.94 -8.82 3.04
N HIS A 106 11.62 -8.77 3.05
CA HIS A 106 10.81 -9.75 2.37
C HIS A 106 9.58 -9.12 1.74
N LEU A 107 9.11 -9.77 0.70
CA LEU A 107 7.90 -9.43 -0.05
C LEU A 107 7.28 -10.74 -0.52
N ARG A 108 6.10 -11.09 -0.01
CA ARG A 108 5.40 -12.32 -0.36
C ARG A 108 3.88 -12.17 -0.19
N LEU A 109 3.13 -13.06 -0.81
CA LEU A 109 1.70 -13.17 -0.57
C LEU A 109 1.44 -13.95 0.71
N TYR A 110 0.36 -13.61 1.42
CA TYR A 110 -0.19 -14.52 2.41
C TYR A 110 -0.77 -15.76 1.73
N GLU A 111 -0.80 -16.88 2.43
CA GLU A 111 -1.25 -18.17 1.87
C GLU A 111 -2.70 -18.14 1.35
N TRP A 112 -3.56 -17.30 1.92
CA TRP A 112 -4.95 -17.14 1.48
C TRP A 112 -5.14 -16.20 0.30
N SER A 113 -4.15 -15.37 -0.04
CA SER A 113 -4.31 -14.26 -0.99
C SER A 113 -4.69 -14.74 -2.39
N LEU A 114 -3.89 -15.64 -2.98
CA LEU A 114 -4.19 -16.17 -4.31
C LEU A 114 -5.49 -16.98 -4.33
N PRO A 115 -5.75 -17.92 -3.39
CA PRO A 115 -7.02 -18.65 -3.37
C PRO A 115 -8.25 -17.76 -3.30
N ILE A 116 -8.22 -16.67 -2.50
CA ILE A 116 -9.35 -15.72 -2.41
C ILE A 116 -9.53 -15.00 -3.75
N LEU A 117 -8.46 -14.39 -4.27
CA LEU A 117 -8.52 -13.61 -5.51
C LEU A 117 -8.99 -14.46 -6.69
N GLN A 118 -8.46 -15.68 -6.84
CA GLN A 118 -8.87 -16.62 -7.88
C GLN A 118 -10.35 -16.98 -7.74
N LYS A 119 -10.79 -17.38 -6.55
CA LYS A 119 -12.18 -17.76 -6.31
C LYS A 119 -13.17 -16.64 -6.61
N LEU A 120 -12.83 -15.39 -6.26
CA LEU A 120 -13.66 -14.23 -6.59
C LEU A 120 -13.78 -14.03 -8.10
N LYS A 121 -12.67 -14.09 -8.83
CA LYS A 121 -12.66 -13.95 -10.31
C LYS A 121 -13.41 -15.09 -11.00
N GLU A 122 -13.24 -16.34 -10.57
CA GLU A 122 -13.96 -17.51 -11.09
C GLU A 122 -15.49 -17.39 -10.91
N ASN A 123 -15.93 -16.69 -9.85
CA ASN A 123 -17.35 -16.42 -9.58
C ASN A 123 -17.83 -15.07 -10.15
N GLY A 124 -17.09 -14.47 -11.08
CA GLY A 124 -17.46 -13.24 -11.77
C GLY A 124 -17.56 -11.99 -10.90
N LYS A 125 -16.94 -12.02 -9.71
CA LYS A 125 -16.96 -10.89 -8.78
C LYS A 125 -16.03 -9.77 -9.23
N LYS A 126 -16.40 -8.53 -8.89
CA LYS A 126 -15.55 -7.36 -9.10
C LYS A 126 -14.56 -7.23 -7.95
N VAL A 127 -13.30 -7.05 -8.28
CA VAL A 127 -12.21 -6.97 -7.30
C VAL A 127 -11.45 -5.66 -7.47
N TYR A 128 -11.40 -4.88 -6.41
CA TYR A 128 -10.74 -3.57 -6.40
C TYR A 128 -9.69 -3.50 -5.31
N LEU A 129 -8.68 -2.66 -5.51
CA LEU A 129 -7.70 -2.31 -4.50
C LEU A 129 -7.92 -0.87 -4.03
N LEU A 130 -7.88 -0.64 -2.72
CA LEU A 130 -7.83 0.68 -2.09
C LEU A 130 -6.76 0.70 -1.00
N SER A 131 -5.56 1.21 -1.30
CA SER A 131 -4.40 1.11 -0.43
C SER A 131 -3.79 2.46 -0.08
N ASN A 132 -3.42 2.63 1.20
CA ASN A 132 -2.59 3.73 1.68
C ASN A 132 -1.13 3.45 1.33
N ALA A 133 -0.66 3.97 0.20
CA ALA A 133 0.63 3.59 -0.35
C ALA A 133 1.18 4.60 -1.38
N GLN A 134 2.38 4.32 -1.87
CA GLN A 134 3.03 5.07 -2.95
C GLN A 134 2.97 4.26 -4.24
N ARG A 135 2.42 4.84 -5.32
CA ARG A 135 2.23 4.14 -6.61
C ARG A 135 3.51 3.50 -7.15
N SER A 136 4.61 4.24 -7.11
CA SER A 136 5.91 3.76 -7.63
C SER A 136 6.46 2.54 -6.91
N PHE A 137 6.06 2.31 -5.65
CA PHE A 137 6.43 1.12 -4.90
C PHE A 137 5.43 -0.01 -5.17
N THR A 138 4.17 0.29 -4.96
CA THR A 138 3.07 -0.68 -4.92
C THR A 138 2.88 -1.41 -6.24
N TYR A 139 2.87 -0.69 -7.36
CA TYR A 139 2.65 -1.31 -8.66
C TYR A 139 3.76 -2.30 -9.01
N HIS A 140 5.01 -1.91 -8.76
CA HIS A 140 6.19 -2.76 -8.97
C HIS A 140 6.14 -4.04 -8.11
N GLU A 141 5.72 -3.94 -6.85
CA GLU A 141 5.58 -5.09 -5.94
C GLU A 141 4.45 -6.01 -6.37
N MET A 142 3.32 -5.47 -6.79
CA MET A 142 2.19 -6.25 -7.31
C MET A 142 2.55 -6.97 -8.63
N GLU A 143 3.34 -6.35 -9.51
CA GLU A 143 3.87 -6.98 -10.72
C GLU A 143 4.82 -8.13 -10.40
N LYS A 144 5.76 -7.95 -9.47
CA LYS A 144 6.66 -9.00 -8.99
C LYS A 144 5.92 -10.23 -8.45
N LEU A 145 4.77 -10.02 -7.82
CA LEU A 145 3.92 -11.06 -7.22
C LEU A 145 2.86 -11.60 -8.20
N ASP A 146 2.81 -11.09 -9.44
CA ASP A 146 1.87 -11.47 -10.50
C ASP A 146 0.38 -11.37 -10.08
N ILE A 147 0.03 -10.35 -9.27
CA ILE A 147 -1.34 -10.17 -8.75
C ILE A 147 -2.12 -9.03 -9.38
N VAL A 148 -1.51 -8.15 -10.17
CA VAL A 148 -2.20 -7.01 -10.83
C VAL A 148 -3.41 -7.48 -11.62
N LYS A 149 -3.32 -8.62 -12.30
CA LYS A 149 -4.36 -9.21 -13.16
C LYS A 149 -5.66 -9.58 -12.44
N TYR A 150 -5.64 -9.71 -11.11
CA TYR A 150 -6.85 -10.05 -10.33
C TYR A 150 -7.71 -8.83 -10.02
N PHE A 151 -7.17 -7.61 -10.14
CA PHE A 151 -7.87 -6.38 -9.79
C PHE A 151 -8.48 -5.72 -11.03
N ASP A 152 -9.79 -5.46 -10.99
CA ASP A 152 -10.48 -4.71 -12.05
C ASP A 152 -10.02 -3.24 -12.07
N LYS A 153 -9.75 -2.64 -10.89
CA LYS A 153 -9.13 -1.31 -10.72
C LYS A 153 -8.31 -1.24 -9.44
N ILE A 154 -7.29 -0.38 -9.46
CA ILE A 154 -6.33 -0.17 -8.37
C ILE A 154 -6.31 1.30 -8.00
N TYR A 155 -6.63 1.61 -6.73
CA TYR A 155 -6.62 2.96 -6.16
C TYR A 155 -5.56 3.04 -5.07
N ILE A 156 -4.63 3.96 -5.23
CA ILE A 156 -3.49 4.16 -4.33
C ILE A 156 -3.53 5.60 -3.84
N SER A 157 -3.40 5.82 -2.54
CA SER A 157 -3.58 7.13 -1.88
C SER A 157 -2.69 8.22 -2.46
N SER A 158 -1.46 7.92 -2.85
CA SER A 158 -0.52 8.89 -3.43
C SER A 158 -1.01 9.53 -4.73
N ASP A 159 -1.91 8.85 -5.49
CA ASP A 159 -2.48 9.42 -6.73
C ASP A 159 -3.53 10.50 -6.46
N TYR A 160 -4.13 10.48 -5.27
CA TYR A 160 -5.28 11.32 -4.93
C TYR A 160 -4.99 12.34 -3.84
N GLY A 161 -3.86 12.23 -3.16
CA GLY A 161 -3.49 13.11 -2.05
C GLY A 161 -4.37 12.98 -0.81
N VAL A 162 -5.14 11.89 -0.73
CA VAL A 162 -6.05 11.55 0.38
C VAL A 162 -5.92 10.06 0.67
N LYS A 163 -6.07 9.66 1.94
CA LYS A 163 -5.89 8.28 2.38
C LYS A 163 -6.97 7.82 3.35
N LYS A 164 -7.11 6.51 3.53
CA LYS A 164 -7.94 5.91 4.58
C LYS A 164 -7.43 6.36 5.97
N PRO A 165 -8.29 6.65 6.95
CA PRO A 165 -9.74 6.38 6.99
C PRO A 165 -10.62 7.51 6.42
N ASN A 166 -10.05 8.53 5.73
CA ASN A 166 -10.84 9.62 5.19
C ASN A 166 -11.92 9.09 4.23
N PRO A 167 -13.23 9.33 4.51
CA PRO A 167 -14.33 8.82 3.68
C PRO A 167 -14.22 9.21 2.20
N LYS A 168 -13.59 10.35 1.92
CA LYS A 168 -13.39 10.84 0.55
C LYS A 168 -12.61 9.84 -0.32
N PHE A 169 -11.64 9.11 0.25
CA PHE A 169 -10.87 8.14 -0.54
C PHE A 169 -11.73 6.94 -0.96
N PHE A 170 -12.62 6.46 -0.08
CA PHE A 170 -13.61 5.44 -0.42
C PHE A 170 -14.62 5.95 -1.44
N GLN A 171 -15.13 7.17 -1.28
CA GLN A 171 -16.07 7.82 -2.22
C GLN A 171 -15.47 7.94 -3.62
N ILE A 172 -14.19 8.32 -3.74
CA ILE A 172 -13.48 8.37 -5.03
C ILE A 172 -13.52 7.02 -5.75
N LEU A 173 -13.27 5.91 -5.04
CA LEU A 173 -13.39 4.58 -5.62
C LEU A 173 -14.84 4.32 -6.06
N MET A 174 -15.81 4.50 -5.15
CA MET A 174 -17.22 4.22 -5.40
C MET A 174 -17.75 4.97 -6.63
N GLU A 175 -17.48 6.27 -6.72
CA GLU A 175 -17.91 7.12 -7.85
C GLU A 175 -17.26 6.70 -9.17
N LYS A 176 -15.94 6.41 -9.16
CA LYS A 176 -15.21 6.06 -10.39
C LYS A 176 -15.58 4.72 -10.98
N VAL A 177 -16.02 3.76 -10.16
CA VAL A 177 -16.40 2.41 -10.63
C VAL A 177 -17.89 2.16 -10.55
N GLY A 178 -18.68 3.08 -10.00
CA GLY A 178 -20.13 2.99 -9.94
C GLY A 178 -20.64 1.88 -9.01
N VAL A 179 -19.99 1.68 -7.85
CA VAL A 179 -20.40 0.62 -6.91
C VAL A 179 -21.22 1.15 -5.75
N ASP A 180 -22.21 0.36 -5.32
CA ASP A 180 -23.01 0.61 -4.12
C ASP A 180 -22.28 0.03 -2.90
N ALA A 181 -22.23 0.80 -1.81
CA ALA A 181 -21.65 0.37 -0.55
C ALA A 181 -22.30 -0.91 -0.01
N LYS A 182 -23.62 -1.02 -0.10
CA LYS A 182 -24.39 -2.19 0.40
C LYS A 182 -24.16 -3.48 -0.40
N GLU A 183 -23.63 -3.36 -1.62
CA GLU A 183 -23.24 -4.50 -2.47
C GLU A 183 -21.74 -4.78 -2.40
N SER A 184 -21.04 -4.14 -1.46
CA SER A 184 -19.57 -4.12 -1.37
C SER A 184 -19.08 -4.61 -0.01
N LEU A 185 -18.07 -5.47 -0.03
CA LEU A 185 -17.31 -5.92 1.13
C LEU A 185 -15.90 -5.36 1.08
N PHE A 186 -15.47 -4.68 2.12
CA PHE A 186 -14.11 -4.22 2.29
C PHE A 186 -13.31 -5.20 3.15
N LEU A 187 -12.14 -5.62 2.69
CA LEU A 187 -11.25 -6.52 3.41
C LEU A 187 -9.95 -5.79 3.76
N GLY A 188 -9.59 -5.75 5.04
CA GLY A 188 -8.40 -5.05 5.50
C GLY A 188 -7.94 -5.48 6.89
N ASN A 189 -6.72 -5.10 7.25
CA ASN A 189 -6.05 -5.49 8.50
C ASN A 189 -5.89 -4.35 9.51
N ASP A 190 -6.28 -3.13 9.16
CA ASP A 190 -6.24 -1.96 10.04
C ASP A 190 -7.65 -1.58 10.48
N GLN A 191 -7.92 -1.69 11.79
CA GLN A 191 -9.24 -1.37 12.33
C GLN A 191 -9.67 0.06 12.04
N THR A 192 -8.75 1.02 12.16
CA THR A 192 -9.05 2.44 11.99
C THR A 192 -9.13 2.82 10.51
N CYS A 193 -8.09 2.47 9.75
CA CYS A 193 -8.01 2.89 8.36
C CYS A 193 -8.99 2.11 7.47
N ASP A 194 -9.08 0.79 7.66
CA ASP A 194 -9.84 -0.09 6.78
C ASP A 194 -11.27 -0.26 7.26
N ILE A 195 -11.45 -0.74 8.50
CA ILE A 195 -12.76 -1.15 8.99
C ILE A 195 -13.64 0.07 9.28
N LEU A 196 -13.20 0.99 10.15
CA LEU A 196 -13.97 2.20 10.44
C LEU A 196 -14.11 3.08 9.20
N GLY A 197 -13.06 3.17 8.38
CA GLY A 197 -13.10 3.93 7.13
C GLY A 197 -14.18 3.42 6.17
N ALA A 198 -14.23 2.13 5.89
CA ALA A 198 -15.23 1.50 5.02
C ALA A 198 -16.65 1.56 5.62
N GLN A 199 -16.80 1.34 6.92
CA GLN A 199 -18.10 1.45 7.62
C GLN A 199 -18.64 2.88 7.56
N SER A 200 -17.78 3.90 7.59
CA SER A 200 -18.20 5.31 7.51
C SER A 200 -18.91 5.66 6.20
N VAL A 201 -18.71 4.88 5.13
CA VAL A 201 -19.40 5.02 3.85
C VAL A 201 -20.48 3.94 3.60
N GLY A 202 -20.78 3.12 4.62
CA GLY A 202 -21.87 2.14 4.60
C GLY A 202 -21.51 0.78 3.99
N MET A 203 -20.22 0.46 3.81
CA MET A 203 -19.76 -0.86 3.38
C MET A 203 -19.76 -1.84 4.56
N ASP A 204 -20.04 -3.12 4.24
CA ASP A 204 -19.68 -4.21 5.14
C ASP A 204 -18.18 -4.45 5.12
N THR A 205 -17.65 -5.02 6.21
CA THR A 205 -16.21 -5.15 6.41
C THR A 205 -15.81 -6.55 6.86
N TRP A 206 -14.67 -6.99 6.40
CA TRP A 206 -14.01 -8.20 6.85
C TRP A 206 -12.63 -7.86 7.41
N TYR A 207 -12.47 -8.04 8.71
CA TYR A 207 -11.20 -7.81 9.37
C TYR A 207 -10.28 -9.02 9.19
N VAL A 208 -9.07 -8.78 8.68
CA VAL A 208 -8.03 -9.79 8.47
C VAL A 208 -6.91 -9.54 9.46
N HIS A 209 -6.88 -10.31 10.55
CA HIS A 209 -5.82 -10.17 11.55
C HIS A 209 -4.52 -10.80 11.07
N THR A 210 -3.45 -10.00 10.95
CA THR A 210 -2.13 -10.44 10.48
C THR A 210 -1.00 -9.94 11.37
N ASN A 211 0.24 -10.38 11.08
CA ASN A 211 1.46 -9.87 11.72
C ASN A 211 1.70 -8.36 11.49
N CYS A 212 1.04 -7.76 10.49
CA CYS A 212 1.10 -6.34 10.17
C CYS A 212 -0.08 -5.53 10.71
N SER A 213 -1.04 -6.18 11.40
CA SER A 213 -2.18 -5.47 12.00
C SER A 213 -1.71 -4.59 13.16
N PRO A 214 -2.21 -3.35 13.26
CA PRO A 214 -2.07 -2.54 14.47
C PRO A 214 -2.67 -3.25 15.69
N GLU A 215 -2.36 -2.76 16.89
CA GLU A 215 -2.94 -3.32 18.12
C GLU A 215 -4.46 -3.30 18.05
N TYR A 216 -5.07 -4.47 18.37
CA TYR A 216 -6.51 -4.65 18.35
C TYR A 216 -7.15 -3.91 19.52
N THR A 217 -8.17 -3.09 19.26
CA THR A 217 -9.04 -2.49 20.28
C THR A 217 -10.44 -3.09 20.15
N GLU A 218 -11.06 -3.47 21.27
CA GLU A 218 -12.37 -4.15 21.29
C GLU A 218 -13.54 -3.30 20.76
N ASP A 219 -13.33 -2.00 20.53
CA ASP A 219 -14.36 -1.04 20.16
C ASP A 219 -14.76 -1.08 18.68
N VAL A 220 -14.01 -1.76 17.83
CA VAL A 220 -14.28 -1.84 16.39
C VAL A 220 -14.66 -3.27 16.01
N LYS A 221 -15.91 -3.46 15.58
CA LYS A 221 -16.40 -4.75 15.10
C LYS A 221 -16.50 -4.74 13.59
N ALA A 222 -15.76 -5.66 12.94
CA ALA A 222 -15.98 -6.01 11.54
C ALA A 222 -17.27 -6.84 11.42
N THR A 223 -17.90 -6.80 10.25
CA THR A 223 -19.04 -7.67 9.92
C THR A 223 -18.61 -9.13 9.92
N TYR A 224 -17.38 -9.38 9.48
CA TYR A 224 -16.73 -10.70 9.48
C TYR A 224 -15.30 -10.58 10.01
N GLU A 225 -14.85 -11.62 10.70
CA GLU A 225 -13.46 -11.69 11.20
C GLU A 225 -12.77 -12.94 10.65
N PHE A 226 -11.52 -12.77 10.23
CA PHE A 226 -10.66 -13.86 9.83
C PHE A 226 -9.38 -13.81 10.66
N LEU A 227 -9.24 -14.79 11.56
CA LEU A 227 -8.04 -14.94 12.40
C LEU A 227 -7.08 -15.94 11.78
N ILE A 228 -5.83 -15.53 11.63
CA ILE A 228 -4.76 -16.42 11.19
C ILE A 228 -4.30 -17.22 12.40
N PRO A 229 -4.21 -18.56 12.30
CA PRO A 229 -3.62 -19.38 13.34
C PRO A 229 -2.19 -18.91 13.68
N GLU A 230 -1.84 -18.84 14.96
CA GLU A 230 -0.52 -18.38 15.45
C GLU A 230 0.67 -19.15 14.85
N THR A 231 0.45 -20.33 14.30
CA THR A 231 1.48 -21.16 13.66
C THR A 231 2.09 -20.53 12.41
N SER A 232 1.41 -19.57 11.77
CA SER A 232 1.94 -18.82 10.61
C SER A 232 2.82 -17.63 10.99
N LYS A 233 2.93 -17.31 12.29
CA LYS A 233 3.78 -16.21 12.81
C LYS A 233 5.26 -16.59 12.98
N ARG A 234 5.63 -17.85 12.69
CA ARG A 234 7.02 -18.34 12.84
C ARG A 234 7.52 -18.85 11.48
N ASN A 235 8.21 -17.98 10.77
CA ASN A 235 9.38 -18.32 9.95
C ASN A 235 10.07 -17.04 9.49
#